data_4c3136118712c25abe834f48566b5262
#
_entry.id   4c3136118712c25abe834f48566b5262
#
_cell.length_a   1.000
_cell.length_b   1.000
_cell.length_c   1.000
_cell.angle_alpha   90.00
_cell.angle_beta   90.00
_cell.angle_gamma   90.00
#
_symmetry.space_group_name_H-M   'P 1'
#
loop_
_entity.id
_entity.type
_entity.pdbx_description
1 polymer ?
#
loop_
_entity_poly.entity_id
_entity_poly.type
_entity_poly.pdbx_seq_one_letter_code
_entity_poly.pdbx_strand_id
1 'polypeptide(L)'
;MDWKNFCDNLNEVLDLERYKNSKNIRFEINDEYILIEYSEANEKTLSYMYTKEQFVMEYKNNNNNKGIVVVNENYYEVPIVMKSKYVPMTIMLERISGKKYVDEENGLLYEIDKPSEQFFFKIVENKIKMNFSMIPRLILCREMEVENNECKKEHIIFDLLKVLYRECVTLRITSNEIRSEENFEKLADAFIFNINYNTDIGIRQTYDFENLHDRRISNRFRSENINEISTPKRIYRKELVEQYNMAIIADDPFIQYLCYYHILEHFYESVYKDELIRIVKEQLTFPSFSIKKEKEIMALINIIENKTKKGKEDFDGNELESLELVIKKYVNIDELDKKINNVNDELADYYDKKSVIFSQGIPINFRDRHNICKNIAKRIYYTRNALVHYKSNDLKTKDRRNI
;
A
#
# COMPACT_ATOMS: atom_id res chain seq x y z
N MET A 1 -5.71 -13.96 -27.34
CA MET A 1 -5.06 -13.19 -28.43
C MET A 1 -4.44 -14.18 -29.41
N ASP A 2 -4.49 -13.96 -30.72
CA ASP A 2 -3.76 -14.76 -31.72
C ASP A 2 -2.39 -14.12 -32.03
N TRP A 3 -1.55 -14.84 -32.80
CA TRP A 3 -0.22 -14.38 -33.16
C TRP A 3 -0.21 -13.05 -33.92
N LYS A 4 -1.12 -12.88 -34.86
CA LYS A 4 -1.21 -11.66 -35.66
C LYS A 4 -1.56 -10.45 -34.78
N ASN A 5 -2.57 -10.60 -33.93
CA ASN A 5 -2.95 -9.56 -32.98
C ASN A 5 -1.83 -9.26 -31.98
N PHE A 6 -1.06 -10.28 -31.57
CA PHE A 6 0.11 -10.08 -30.72
C PHE A 6 1.16 -9.21 -31.43
N CYS A 7 1.48 -9.51 -32.69
CA CYS A 7 2.44 -8.75 -33.49
C CYS A 7 2.00 -7.29 -33.68
N ASP A 8 0.70 -7.09 -34.05
CA ASP A 8 0.14 -5.76 -34.28
C ASP A 8 0.15 -4.93 -32.99
N ASN A 9 -0.26 -5.53 -31.88
CA ASN A 9 -0.29 -4.89 -30.59
C ASN A 9 1.11 -4.57 -30.07
N LEU A 10 2.07 -5.49 -30.24
CA LEU A 10 3.45 -5.27 -29.84
C LEU A 10 4.10 -4.14 -30.64
N ASN A 11 3.85 -4.08 -31.95
CA ASN A 11 4.28 -2.97 -32.80
C ASN A 11 3.71 -1.63 -32.29
N GLU A 12 2.47 -1.61 -31.86
CA GLU A 12 1.84 -0.42 -31.28
C GLU A 12 2.42 -0.06 -29.90
N VAL A 13 2.65 -1.05 -29.04
CA VAL A 13 3.22 -0.88 -27.68
C VAL A 13 4.64 -0.32 -27.76
N LEU A 14 5.46 -0.84 -28.66
CA LEU A 14 6.86 -0.42 -28.85
C LEU A 14 7.00 0.81 -29.76
N ASP A 15 5.91 1.28 -30.39
CA ASP A 15 5.94 2.38 -31.36
C ASP A 15 7.01 2.21 -32.44
N LEU A 16 7.13 0.97 -32.99
CA LEU A 16 8.22 0.62 -33.91
C LEU A 16 8.17 1.44 -35.21
N GLU A 17 7.00 1.87 -35.62
CA GLU A 17 6.81 2.75 -36.80
C GLU A 17 7.68 4.03 -36.72
N ARG A 18 7.90 4.55 -35.52
CA ARG A 18 8.77 5.70 -35.27
C ARG A 18 10.21 5.45 -35.66
N TYR A 19 10.65 4.18 -35.65
CA TYR A 19 12.03 3.79 -35.90
C TYR A 19 12.28 3.27 -37.30
N LYS A 20 11.30 3.28 -38.23
CA LYS A 20 11.48 2.83 -39.64
C LYS A 20 12.67 3.46 -40.35
N ASN A 21 13.01 4.69 -40.03
CA ASN A 21 14.13 5.42 -40.64
C ASN A 21 15.33 5.51 -39.70
N SER A 22 15.36 4.75 -38.61
CA SER A 22 16.48 4.74 -37.69
C SER A 22 17.67 4.01 -38.35
N LYS A 23 18.88 4.57 -38.16
CA LYS A 23 20.14 3.88 -38.63
C LYS A 23 20.53 2.76 -37.64
N ASN A 24 20.05 2.78 -36.44
CA ASN A 24 20.49 1.94 -35.34
C ASN A 24 19.50 0.85 -34.98
N ILE A 25 18.24 0.97 -35.37
CA ILE A 25 17.18 0.00 -35.02
C ILE A 25 16.64 -0.55 -36.35
N ARG A 26 16.63 -1.89 -36.45
CA ARG A 26 15.91 -2.63 -37.49
C ARG A 26 14.90 -3.53 -36.83
N PHE A 27 13.74 -3.68 -37.43
CA PHE A 27 12.75 -4.64 -36.99
C PHE A 27 12.10 -5.34 -38.15
N GLU A 28 11.79 -6.59 -37.95
CA GLU A 28 11.11 -7.45 -38.90
C GLU A 28 9.99 -8.20 -38.16
N ILE A 29 8.77 -8.09 -38.66
CA ILE A 29 7.61 -8.77 -38.11
C ILE A 29 6.93 -9.51 -39.25
N ASN A 30 6.83 -10.82 -39.13
CA ASN A 30 6.20 -11.70 -40.11
C ASN A 30 5.33 -12.78 -39.44
N ASP A 31 4.80 -13.72 -40.24
CA ASP A 31 3.92 -14.77 -39.72
C ASP A 31 4.62 -15.84 -38.87
N GLU A 32 5.95 -15.85 -38.82
CA GLU A 32 6.74 -16.86 -38.13
C GLU A 32 7.52 -16.32 -36.93
N TYR A 33 8.03 -15.09 -37.04
CA TYR A 33 8.83 -14.49 -35.97
C TYR A 33 8.75 -12.96 -35.92
N ILE A 34 9.18 -12.43 -34.80
CA ILE A 34 9.47 -11.01 -34.55
C ILE A 34 10.98 -10.92 -34.29
N LEU A 35 11.64 -10.03 -35.00
CA LEU A 35 13.07 -9.72 -34.81
C LEU A 35 13.24 -8.21 -34.62
N ILE A 36 13.93 -7.82 -33.55
CA ILE A 36 14.32 -6.43 -33.29
C ILE A 36 15.83 -6.42 -33.10
N GLU A 37 16.52 -5.68 -33.95
CA GLU A 37 17.97 -5.53 -33.90
C GLU A 37 18.35 -4.10 -33.58
N TYR A 38 19.30 -3.95 -32.69
CA TYR A 38 19.94 -2.68 -32.36
C TYR A 38 21.43 -2.76 -32.72
N SER A 39 21.91 -1.86 -33.56
CA SER A 39 23.33 -1.80 -33.98
C SER A 39 23.92 -0.45 -33.62
N GLU A 40 25.07 -0.46 -32.98
CA GLU A 40 25.86 0.72 -32.67
C GLU A 40 26.99 0.94 -33.64
N ALA A 41 27.56 2.18 -33.70
CA ALA A 41 28.61 2.58 -34.61
C ALA A 41 29.91 1.72 -34.54
N ASN A 42 30.05 0.89 -33.48
CA ASN A 42 31.21 0.03 -33.23
C ASN A 42 30.96 -1.46 -33.59
N GLU A 43 30.05 -1.75 -34.51
CA GLU A 43 29.77 -3.11 -35.04
C GLU A 43 29.16 -4.11 -34.02
N LYS A 44 28.78 -3.68 -32.82
CA LYS A 44 28.04 -4.54 -31.91
C LYS A 44 26.54 -4.49 -32.27
N THR A 45 25.95 -5.66 -32.48
CA THR A 45 24.52 -5.82 -32.76
C THR A 45 23.89 -6.67 -31.68
N LEU A 46 22.82 -6.17 -31.08
CA LEU A 46 21.94 -6.90 -30.17
C LEU A 46 20.68 -7.31 -30.90
N SER A 47 20.36 -8.59 -30.87
CA SER A 47 19.15 -9.15 -31.48
C SER A 47 18.21 -9.71 -30.44
N TYR A 48 16.95 -9.34 -30.55
CA TYR A 48 15.84 -9.85 -29.75
C TYR A 48 14.89 -10.57 -30.68
N MET A 49 14.74 -11.87 -30.49
CA MET A 49 13.91 -12.71 -31.34
C MET A 49 12.80 -13.37 -30.55
N TYR A 50 11.63 -13.52 -31.17
CA TYR A 50 10.50 -14.25 -30.60
C TYR A 50 9.72 -14.93 -31.69
N THR A 51 9.47 -16.24 -31.57
CA THR A 51 8.85 -17.05 -32.61
C THR A 51 7.39 -17.33 -32.30
N LYS A 52 6.63 -17.60 -33.34
CA LYS A 52 5.23 -18.04 -33.22
C LYS A 52 5.11 -19.34 -32.40
N GLU A 53 6.08 -20.25 -32.51
CA GLU A 53 6.09 -21.49 -31.73
C GLU A 53 6.22 -21.19 -30.24
N GLN A 54 7.14 -20.28 -29.84
CA GLN A 54 7.27 -19.82 -28.45
C GLN A 54 5.98 -19.19 -27.95
N PHE A 55 5.36 -18.32 -28.78
CA PHE A 55 4.07 -17.71 -28.44
C PHE A 55 2.98 -18.75 -28.15
N VAL A 56 2.85 -19.79 -28.98
CA VAL A 56 1.84 -20.84 -28.79
C VAL A 56 2.08 -21.66 -27.52
N MET A 57 3.37 -21.87 -27.17
CA MET A 57 3.74 -22.59 -25.96
C MET A 57 3.55 -21.76 -24.68
N GLU A 58 3.86 -20.49 -24.73
CA GLU A 58 3.96 -19.62 -23.54
C GLU A 58 2.68 -18.85 -23.26
N TYR A 59 1.96 -18.44 -24.31
CA TYR A 59 0.73 -17.66 -24.13
C TYR A 59 -0.39 -18.51 -23.52
N LYS A 60 -0.76 -18.18 -22.29
CA LYS A 60 -1.93 -18.74 -21.61
C LYS A 60 -3.07 -17.73 -21.67
N ASN A 61 -4.20 -18.16 -22.21
CA ASN A 61 -5.38 -17.31 -22.27
C ASN A 61 -5.94 -17.10 -20.84
N ASN A 62 -5.64 -15.97 -20.26
CA ASN A 62 -6.14 -15.58 -18.94
C ASN A 62 -7.43 -14.78 -19.14
N ASN A 63 -8.57 -15.45 -19.01
CA ASN A 63 -9.92 -14.88 -19.20
C ASN A 63 -10.32 -13.86 -18.16
N ASN A 64 -9.38 -13.19 -17.51
CA ASN A 64 -9.68 -12.25 -16.46
C ASN A 64 -9.90 -10.84 -16.99
N ASN A 65 -11.12 -10.32 -16.80
CA ASN A 65 -11.57 -9.02 -17.30
C ASN A 65 -11.15 -7.82 -16.41
N LYS A 66 -10.40 -8.07 -15.33
CA LYS A 66 -9.96 -7.01 -14.42
C LYS A 66 -8.56 -6.49 -14.77
N GLY A 67 -8.48 -5.62 -15.77
CA GLY A 67 -7.26 -4.85 -16.05
C GLY A 67 -6.01 -5.70 -16.28
N ILE A 68 -4.93 -5.34 -15.63
CA ILE A 68 -3.57 -5.87 -15.79
C ILE A 68 -3.17 -6.94 -14.78
N VAL A 69 -4.11 -7.61 -14.19
CA VAL A 69 -3.84 -8.70 -13.24
C VAL A 69 -3.76 -10.03 -13.99
N VAL A 70 -2.76 -10.84 -13.69
CA VAL A 70 -2.68 -12.23 -14.16
C VAL A 70 -3.20 -13.12 -13.05
N VAL A 71 -4.26 -13.86 -13.31
CA VAL A 71 -4.88 -14.79 -12.34
C VAL A 71 -5.11 -16.14 -12.98
N ASN A 72 -4.68 -17.18 -12.29
CA ASN A 72 -5.00 -18.58 -12.56
C ASN A 72 -5.45 -19.25 -11.25
N GLU A 73 -5.84 -20.51 -11.31
CA GLU A 73 -6.26 -21.27 -10.13
C GLU A 73 -5.24 -21.26 -8.99
N ASN A 74 -3.94 -21.25 -9.32
CA ASN A 74 -2.84 -21.37 -8.35
C ASN A 74 -1.85 -20.20 -8.41
N TYR A 75 -2.15 -19.16 -9.19
CA TYR A 75 -1.22 -18.07 -9.43
C TYR A 75 -1.93 -16.73 -9.52
N TYR A 76 -1.34 -15.73 -8.91
CA TYR A 76 -1.79 -14.34 -8.95
C TYR A 76 -0.58 -13.43 -9.14
N GLU A 77 -0.68 -12.48 -10.07
CA GLU A 77 0.33 -11.44 -10.26
C GLU A 77 -0.34 -10.10 -10.49
N VAL A 78 0.05 -9.14 -9.67
CA VAL A 78 -0.49 -7.78 -9.69
C VAL A 78 0.65 -6.77 -9.67
N PRO A 79 0.59 -5.70 -10.48
CA PRO A 79 1.57 -4.64 -10.40
C PRO A 79 1.43 -3.88 -9.09
N ILE A 80 2.57 -3.46 -8.56
CA ILE A 80 2.65 -2.69 -7.34
C ILE A 80 3.35 -1.36 -7.58
N VAL A 81 2.87 -0.33 -6.89
CA VAL A 81 3.52 0.97 -6.81
C VAL A 81 4.19 1.06 -5.45
N MET A 82 5.45 1.46 -5.48
CA MET A 82 6.23 1.68 -4.27
C MET A 82 6.57 3.15 -4.13
N LYS A 83 6.42 3.67 -2.91
CA LYS A 83 6.81 5.03 -2.56
C LYS A 83 7.72 4.99 -1.34
N SER A 84 8.87 5.61 -1.44
CA SER A 84 9.76 5.86 -0.31
C SER A 84 10.31 7.27 -0.39
N LYS A 85 10.47 7.89 0.78
CA LYS A 85 11.02 9.23 0.94
C LYS A 85 12.54 9.28 0.87
N TYR A 86 13.18 8.23 1.35
CA TYR A 86 14.60 8.28 1.68
C TYR A 86 15.46 7.39 0.80
N VAL A 87 14.86 6.41 0.14
CA VAL A 87 15.59 5.43 -0.64
C VAL A 87 15.12 5.52 -2.09
N PRO A 88 16.03 5.77 -3.04
CA PRO A 88 15.69 5.70 -4.46
C PRO A 88 15.03 4.35 -4.79
N MET A 89 14.04 4.36 -5.68
CA MET A 89 13.29 3.16 -6.07
C MET A 89 14.20 2.04 -6.57
N THR A 90 15.29 2.39 -7.25
CA THR A 90 16.32 1.44 -7.69
C THR A 90 16.95 0.67 -6.53
N ILE A 91 17.34 1.35 -5.45
CA ILE A 91 17.93 0.71 -4.27
C ILE A 91 16.87 -0.12 -3.50
N MET A 92 15.63 0.35 -3.48
CA MET A 92 14.53 -0.43 -2.88
C MET A 92 14.28 -1.71 -3.67
N LEU A 93 14.24 -1.61 -4.99
CA LEU A 93 14.10 -2.76 -5.87
C LEU A 93 15.21 -3.78 -5.65
N GLU A 94 16.47 -3.37 -5.61
CA GLU A 94 17.60 -4.24 -5.30
C GLU A 94 17.47 -4.96 -3.95
N ARG A 95 16.83 -4.33 -2.98
CA ARG A 95 16.65 -4.90 -1.65
C ARG A 95 15.48 -5.86 -1.53
N ILE A 96 14.43 -5.68 -2.32
CA ILE A 96 13.16 -6.42 -2.21
C ILE A 96 12.97 -7.39 -3.39
N SER A 97 13.43 -7.03 -4.60
CA SER A 97 13.28 -7.82 -5.80
C SER A 97 14.06 -9.13 -5.72
N GLY A 98 13.46 -10.20 -6.25
CA GLY A 98 14.02 -11.54 -6.27
C GLY A 98 13.98 -12.29 -4.94
N LYS A 99 13.44 -11.67 -3.87
CA LYS A 99 13.25 -12.36 -2.60
C LYS A 99 11.98 -13.20 -2.60
N LYS A 100 12.09 -14.41 -2.04
CA LYS A 100 11.00 -15.36 -1.89
C LYS A 100 10.60 -15.46 -0.43
N TYR A 101 9.31 -15.28 -0.17
CA TYR A 101 8.73 -15.39 1.16
C TYR A 101 7.80 -16.60 1.17
N VAL A 102 8.21 -17.65 1.86
CA VAL A 102 7.49 -18.93 1.89
C VAL A 102 6.64 -19.00 3.13
N ASP A 103 5.38 -19.34 2.94
CA ASP A 103 4.46 -19.75 4.00
C ASP A 103 4.18 -21.25 3.84
N GLU A 104 4.97 -22.06 4.53
CA GLU A 104 4.89 -23.51 4.45
C GLU A 104 3.56 -24.05 5.01
N GLU A 105 3.00 -23.38 6.03
CA GLU A 105 1.75 -23.80 6.67
C GLU A 105 0.54 -23.68 5.73
N ASN A 106 0.52 -22.64 4.89
CA ASN A 106 -0.59 -22.38 3.98
C ASN A 106 -0.24 -22.71 2.51
N GLY A 107 0.94 -23.25 2.25
CA GLY A 107 1.39 -23.60 0.91
C GLY A 107 1.46 -22.43 -0.05
N LEU A 108 1.93 -21.27 0.44
CA LEU A 108 1.99 -20.02 -0.32
C LEU A 108 3.43 -19.56 -0.51
N LEU A 109 3.70 -19.03 -1.71
CA LEU A 109 4.94 -18.37 -2.04
C LEU A 109 4.63 -16.94 -2.52
N TYR A 110 5.23 -15.95 -1.86
CA TYR A 110 5.15 -14.56 -2.26
C TYR A 110 6.50 -14.11 -2.84
N GLU A 111 6.47 -13.42 -3.97
CA GLU A 111 7.64 -12.84 -4.61
C GLU A 111 7.34 -11.41 -5.05
N ILE A 112 8.28 -10.50 -4.84
CA ILE A 112 8.27 -9.17 -5.44
C ILE A 112 9.43 -9.13 -6.43
N ASP A 113 9.12 -8.95 -7.70
CA ASP A 113 10.13 -8.96 -8.75
C ASP A 113 9.66 -8.22 -10.02
N LYS A 114 10.52 -8.19 -11.04
CA LYS A 114 10.16 -7.72 -12.38
C LYS A 114 9.01 -8.54 -12.94
N PRO A 115 8.16 -7.96 -13.80
CA PRO A 115 7.02 -8.66 -14.38
C PRO A 115 7.39 -9.98 -15.04
N SER A 116 6.49 -10.96 -14.91
CA SER A 116 6.59 -12.24 -15.62
C SER A 116 6.27 -12.07 -17.10
N GLU A 117 6.59 -13.09 -17.89
CA GLU A 117 6.22 -13.15 -19.30
C GLU A 117 4.70 -13.10 -19.48
N GLN A 118 3.94 -13.76 -18.61
CA GLN A 118 2.47 -13.70 -18.63
C GLN A 118 1.93 -12.30 -18.42
N PHE A 119 2.59 -11.52 -17.58
CA PHE A 119 2.24 -10.12 -17.37
C PHE A 119 2.56 -9.26 -18.59
N PHE A 120 3.67 -9.53 -19.30
CA PHE A 120 3.97 -8.84 -20.55
C PHE A 120 2.97 -9.14 -21.65
N PHE A 121 2.41 -10.35 -21.71
CA PHE A 121 1.30 -10.63 -22.62
C PHE A 121 0.08 -9.73 -22.30
N LYS A 122 -0.21 -9.48 -21.02
CA LYS A 122 -1.28 -8.54 -20.62
C LYS A 122 -0.97 -7.10 -21.03
N ILE A 123 0.28 -6.66 -20.92
CA ILE A 123 0.73 -5.35 -21.40
C ILE A 123 0.46 -5.21 -22.89
N VAL A 124 0.86 -6.21 -23.68
CA VAL A 124 0.68 -6.20 -25.13
C VAL A 124 -0.81 -6.32 -25.49
N GLU A 125 -1.56 -7.17 -24.83
CA GLU A 125 -3.00 -7.35 -25.05
C GLU A 125 -3.80 -6.06 -24.81
N ASN A 126 -3.45 -5.29 -23.78
CA ASN A 126 -4.09 -4.02 -23.45
C ASN A 126 -3.44 -2.81 -24.14
N LYS A 127 -2.48 -3.02 -25.03
CA LYS A 127 -1.78 -1.97 -25.81
C LYS A 127 -1.20 -0.85 -24.95
N ILE A 128 -0.58 -1.20 -23.84
CA ILE A 128 -0.11 -0.22 -22.87
C ILE A 128 1.20 0.36 -23.36
N LYS A 129 1.15 1.63 -23.74
CA LYS A 129 2.31 2.38 -24.24
C LYS A 129 3.06 3.03 -23.10
N MET A 130 4.37 2.87 -23.11
CA MET A 130 5.27 3.72 -22.32
C MET A 130 5.87 4.82 -23.21
N ASN A 131 6.30 5.92 -22.60
CA ASN A 131 7.01 6.99 -23.30
C ASN A 131 8.43 6.55 -23.67
N PHE A 132 8.58 5.84 -24.78
CA PHE A 132 9.84 5.24 -25.23
C PHE A 132 10.75 6.19 -26.03
N SER A 133 10.77 7.47 -25.74
CA SER A 133 11.75 8.37 -26.38
C SER A 133 13.22 7.95 -26.12
N MET A 134 13.44 6.89 -25.36
CA MET A 134 14.77 6.45 -24.88
C MET A 134 15.12 4.99 -25.20
N ILE A 135 14.39 4.28 -26.08
CA ILE A 135 14.70 2.87 -26.41
C ILE A 135 16.21 2.66 -26.70
N PRO A 136 16.86 3.42 -27.60
CA PRO A 136 18.28 3.20 -27.90
C PRO A 136 19.19 3.32 -26.67
N ARG A 137 18.92 4.32 -25.82
CA ARG A 137 19.74 4.57 -24.62
C ARG A 137 19.55 3.50 -23.54
N LEU A 138 18.35 2.94 -23.42
CA LEU A 138 18.05 1.89 -22.44
C LEU A 138 18.69 0.55 -22.85
N ILE A 139 18.73 0.25 -24.15
CA ILE A 139 19.44 -0.92 -24.67
C ILE A 139 20.93 -0.81 -24.41
N LEU A 140 21.52 0.37 -24.65
CA LEU A 140 22.95 0.64 -24.39
C LEU A 140 23.35 0.48 -22.93
N CYS A 141 22.51 0.95 -21.98
CA CYS A 141 22.82 0.81 -20.55
C CYS A 141 22.92 -0.64 -20.11
N ARG A 142 22.21 -1.57 -20.76
CA ARG A 142 22.26 -2.99 -20.44
C ARG A 142 23.55 -3.67 -20.93
N GLU A 143 24.13 -3.23 -22.06
CA GLU A 143 25.42 -3.76 -22.52
C GLU A 143 26.54 -3.52 -21.51
N MET A 144 26.53 -2.37 -20.83
CA MET A 144 27.50 -2.06 -19.77
C MET A 144 27.37 -2.98 -18.54
N GLU A 145 26.18 -3.50 -18.27
CA GLU A 145 25.96 -4.47 -17.18
C GLU A 145 26.32 -5.91 -17.59
N VAL A 146 26.24 -6.25 -18.87
CA VAL A 146 26.50 -7.61 -19.42
C VAL A 146 27.97 -7.85 -19.75
N GLU A 147 28.78 -6.82 -19.96
CA GLU A 147 30.24 -6.99 -20.22
C GLU A 147 30.98 -7.68 -19.07
N ASN A 148 30.37 -7.79 -17.89
CA ASN A 148 30.95 -8.51 -16.75
C ASN A 148 30.63 -10.01 -16.71
N ASN A 149 29.78 -10.52 -17.60
CA ASN A 149 29.42 -11.94 -17.65
C ASN A 149 29.48 -12.47 -19.10
N GLU A 150 30.49 -13.22 -19.40
CA GLU A 150 30.69 -13.93 -20.67
C GLU A 150 29.57 -14.95 -20.91
N CYS A 151 28.51 -14.56 -21.61
CA CYS A 151 27.59 -15.49 -22.27
C CYS A 151 26.82 -14.79 -23.40
N LYS A 152 27.06 -15.23 -24.63
CA LYS A 152 26.19 -14.97 -25.80
C LYS A 152 24.87 -15.71 -25.55
N LYS A 153 23.95 -15.11 -24.83
CA LYS A 153 22.55 -15.60 -24.74
C LYS A 153 21.77 -14.97 -25.87
N GLU A 154 21.06 -15.79 -26.65
CA GLU A 154 20.01 -15.32 -27.53
C GLU A 154 18.99 -14.58 -26.65
N HIS A 155 18.76 -13.30 -26.95
CA HIS A 155 17.81 -12.48 -26.21
C HIS A 155 16.41 -12.69 -26.77
N ILE A 156 15.46 -12.99 -25.91
CA ILE A 156 14.06 -13.04 -26.28
C ILE A 156 13.41 -11.65 -26.15
N ILE A 157 12.29 -11.43 -26.85
CA ILE A 157 11.59 -10.15 -26.84
C ILE A 157 11.19 -9.68 -25.44
N PHE A 158 10.93 -10.61 -24.53
CA PHE A 158 10.60 -10.29 -23.13
C PHE A 158 11.78 -9.69 -22.37
N ASP A 159 13.03 -9.99 -22.76
CA ASP A 159 14.20 -9.33 -22.17
C ASP A 159 14.25 -7.86 -22.55
N LEU A 160 13.87 -7.52 -23.78
CA LEU A 160 13.70 -6.12 -24.18
C LEU A 160 12.58 -5.45 -23.36
N LEU A 161 11.44 -6.11 -23.24
CA LEU A 161 10.34 -5.57 -22.44
C LEU A 161 10.73 -5.37 -20.96
N LYS A 162 11.47 -6.29 -20.34
CA LYS A 162 12.01 -6.14 -18.98
C LYS A 162 12.90 -4.91 -18.82
N VAL A 163 13.69 -4.60 -19.86
CA VAL A 163 14.53 -3.38 -19.87
C VAL A 163 13.65 -2.12 -20.01
N LEU A 164 12.69 -2.14 -20.91
CA LEU A 164 11.81 -0.99 -21.16
C LEU A 164 10.89 -0.70 -19.97
N TYR A 165 10.36 -1.75 -19.33
CA TYR A 165 9.50 -1.67 -18.16
C TYR A 165 10.28 -1.88 -16.84
N ARG A 166 11.55 -1.48 -16.80
CA ARG A 166 12.44 -1.70 -15.64
C ARG A 166 11.91 -1.14 -14.32
N GLU A 167 11.04 -0.14 -14.38
CA GLU A 167 10.42 0.48 -13.19
C GLU A 167 9.12 -0.23 -12.78
N CYS A 168 8.61 -1.13 -13.63
CA CYS A 168 7.46 -1.94 -13.29
C CYS A 168 7.89 -3.10 -12.39
N VAL A 169 7.17 -3.27 -11.30
CA VAL A 169 7.37 -4.35 -10.33
C VAL A 169 6.03 -4.97 -10.04
N THR A 170 6.03 -6.29 -9.89
CA THR A 170 4.83 -7.04 -9.57
C THR A 170 4.99 -7.80 -8.27
N LEU A 171 3.89 -7.97 -7.56
CA LEU A 171 3.74 -8.97 -6.50
C LEU A 171 3.15 -10.23 -7.13
N ARG A 172 3.86 -11.35 -6.97
CA ARG A 172 3.44 -12.68 -7.40
C ARG A 172 3.10 -13.53 -6.19
N ILE A 173 1.99 -14.25 -6.27
CA ILE A 173 1.58 -15.21 -5.25
C ILE A 173 1.32 -16.55 -5.94
N THR A 174 2.05 -17.58 -5.53
CA THR A 174 1.83 -18.95 -5.98
C THR A 174 1.25 -19.76 -4.83
N SER A 175 0.25 -20.59 -5.10
CA SER A 175 -0.43 -21.42 -4.10
C SER A 175 -0.34 -22.88 -4.50
N ASN A 176 -0.17 -23.76 -3.53
CA ASN A 176 -0.28 -25.22 -3.71
C ASN A 176 -1.74 -25.67 -3.87
N GLU A 177 -2.70 -24.81 -3.49
CA GLU A 177 -4.14 -25.08 -3.57
C GLU A 177 -4.82 -24.13 -4.56
N ILE A 178 -5.93 -24.57 -5.12
CA ILE A 178 -6.81 -23.75 -5.97
C ILE A 178 -7.44 -22.65 -5.11
N ARG A 179 -7.33 -21.40 -5.56
CA ARG A 179 -7.88 -20.24 -4.88
C ARG A 179 -8.62 -19.30 -5.82
N SER A 180 -9.65 -18.65 -5.30
CA SER A 180 -10.38 -17.62 -6.04
C SER A 180 -9.55 -16.33 -6.12
N GLU A 181 -9.82 -15.51 -7.13
CA GLU A 181 -9.22 -14.18 -7.29
C GLU A 181 -9.39 -13.33 -6.03
N GLU A 182 -10.60 -13.29 -5.46
CA GLU A 182 -10.88 -12.53 -4.23
C GLU A 182 -10.00 -13.01 -3.05
N ASN A 183 -9.69 -14.30 -2.99
CA ASN A 183 -8.82 -14.84 -1.95
C ASN A 183 -7.37 -14.39 -2.18
N PHE A 184 -6.88 -14.41 -3.42
CA PHE A 184 -5.56 -13.89 -3.75
C PHE A 184 -5.44 -12.38 -3.48
N GLU A 185 -6.47 -11.58 -3.79
CA GLU A 185 -6.49 -10.15 -3.44
C GLU A 185 -6.32 -9.93 -1.93
N LYS A 186 -7.05 -10.68 -1.10
CA LYS A 186 -6.93 -10.62 0.36
C LYS A 186 -5.53 -11.01 0.85
N LEU A 187 -4.92 -12.02 0.24
CA LEU A 187 -3.55 -12.44 0.55
C LEU A 187 -2.53 -11.38 0.15
N ALA A 188 -2.70 -10.78 -1.03
CA ALA A 188 -1.84 -9.69 -1.49
C ALA A 188 -1.95 -8.46 -0.58
N ASP A 189 -3.16 -8.06 -0.18
CA ASP A 189 -3.39 -6.96 0.77
C ASP A 189 -2.74 -7.24 2.12
N ALA A 190 -2.88 -8.46 2.64
CA ALA A 190 -2.28 -8.87 3.91
C ALA A 190 -0.74 -8.84 3.85
N PHE A 191 -0.16 -9.31 2.74
CA PHE A 191 1.30 -9.30 2.55
C PHE A 191 1.85 -7.87 2.40
N ILE A 192 1.18 -7.03 1.60
CA ILE A 192 1.54 -5.62 1.43
C ILE A 192 1.42 -4.87 2.76
N PHE A 193 0.34 -5.10 3.51
CA PHE A 193 0.19 -4.50 4.85
C PHE A 193 1.34 -4.89 5.78
N ASN A 194 1.74 -6.17 5.76
CA ASN A 194 2.85 -6.65 6.59
C ASN A 194 4.18 -5.95 6.22
N ILE A 195 4.44 -5.77 4.92
CA ILE A 195 5.62 -5.02 4.47
C ILE A 195 5.52 -3.55 4.92
N ASN A 196 4.42 -2.87 4.63
CA ASN A 196 4.22 -1.47 4.96
C ASN A 196 4.37 -1.22 6.47
N TYR A 197 3.84 -2.14 7.30
CA TYR A 197 3.91 -2.03 8.75
C TYR A 197 5.32 -2.23 9.31
N ASN A 198 6.08 -3.18 8.75
CA ASN A 198 7.41 -3.52 9.26
C ASN A 198 8.53 -2.67 8.67
N THR A 199 8.34 -2.08 7.47
CA THR A 199 9.42 -1.40 6.74
C THR A 199 9.21 0.08 6.52
N ASP A 200 8.04 0.62 6.86
CA ASP A 200 7.59 1.99 6.53
C ASP A 200 7.73 2.33 5.01
N ILE A 201 7.80 1.30 4.17
CA ILE A 201 7.79 1.44 2.72
C ILE A 201 6.33 1.42 2.28
N GLY A 202 5.86 2.49 1.65
CA GLY A 202 4.50 2.53 1.11
C GLY A 202 4.38 1.69 -0.16
N ILE A 203 3.85 0.49 -0.06
CA ILE A 203 3.50 -0.36 -1.20
C ILE A 203 1.98 -0.44 -1.32
N ARG A 204 1.47 -0.36 -2.55
CA ARG A 204 0.07 -0.66 -2.86
C ARG A 204 -0.06 -1.41 -4.16
N GLN A 205 -1.10 -2.21 -4.30
CA GLN A 205 -1.53 -2.75 -5.58
C GLN A 205 -2.00 -1.61 -6.48
N THR A 206 -1.82 -1.76 -7.78
CA THR A 206 -2.42 -0.87 -8.77
C THR A 206 -3.03 -1.69 -9.88
N TYR A 207 -4.20 -1.28 -10.31
CA TYR A 207 -4.92 -1.88 -11.44
C TYR A 207 -4.88 -0.98 -12.66
N ASP A 208 -4.22 0.16 -12.53
CA ASP A 208 -4.11 1.20 -13.54
C ASP A 208 -2.64 1.50 -13.87
N PHE A 209 -2.29 1.42 -15.15
CA PHE A 209 -0.94 1.67 -15.64
C PHE A 209 -0.49 3.12 -15.54
N GLU A 210 -1.38 4.08 -15.59
CA GLU A 210 -1.02 5.48 -15.44
C GLU A 210 -0.35 5.74 -14.08
N ASN A 211 -0.75 4.98 -13.06
CA ASN A 211 -0.18 5.05 -11.74
C ASN A 211 1.22 4.42 -11.59
N LEU A 212 1.67 3.59 -12.54
CA LEU A 212 3.02 2.99 -12.50
C LEU A 212 4.15 4.02 -12.67
N HIS A 213 3.82 5.20 -13.21
CA HIS A 213 4.78 6.28 -13.44
C HIS A 213 4.72 7.40 -12.40
N ASP A 214 3.90 7.27 -11.37
CA ASP A 214 3.80 8.29 -10.32
C ASP A 214 5.05 8.28 -9.45
N ARG A 215 6.05 9.06 -9.86
CA ARG A 215 7.37 9.20 -9.20
C ARG A 215 7.36 10.13 -8.00
N ARG A 216 6.20 10.51 -7.47
CA ARG A 216 6.15 11.41 -6.33
C ARG A 216 6.79 10.75 -5.10
N ILE A 217 7.87 11.36 -4.65
CA ILE A 217 8.66 10.93 -3.48
C ILE A 217 7.90 11.36 -2.24
N SER A 218 7.41 10.40 -1.48
CA SER A 218 6.80 10.66 -0.18
C SER A 218 7.89 10.79 0.89
N ASN A 219 7.75 11.78 1.74
CA ASN A 219 8.75 12.14 2.75
C ASN A 219 8.44 11.51 4.11
N ARG A 220 8.80 10.26 4.42
CA ARG A 220 8.66 9.71 5.79
C ARG A 220 9.65 8.64 6.24
N PHE A 221 9.87 8.71 7.53
CA PHE A 221 10.55 7.86 8.52
C PHE A 221 11.48 6.72 8.06
N ARG A 222 12.64 6.69 8.74
CA ARG A 222 13.67 5.66 8.65
C ARG A 222 13.11 4.33 9.14
N SER A 223 13.00 3.34 8.28
CA SER A 223 12.97 1.95 8.71
C SER A 223 14.27 1.26 8.30
N GLU A 224 14.93 0.65 9.26
CA GLU A 224 16.17 -0.10 9.05
C GLU A 224 15.91 -1.59 8.81
N ASN A 225 14.65 -2.07 8.95
CA ASN A 225 14.34 -3.49 9.12
C ASN A 225 13.76 -4.16 7.86
N ILE A 226 14.29 -3.87 6.67
CA ILE A 226 13.89 -4.58 5.43
C ILE A 226 14.20 -6.09 5.50
N ASN A 227 15.05 -6.50 6.41
CA ASN A 227 15.41 -7.91 6.59
C ASN A 227 14.37 -8.72 7.41
N GLU A 228 13.40 -8.07 8.02
CA GLU A 228 12.37 -8.70 8.88
C GLU A 228 11.02 -8.91 8.16
N ILE A 229 10.99 -8.78 6.85
CA ILE A 229 9.75 -9.06 6.09
C ILE A 229 9.43 -10.55 6.22
N SER A 230 8.25 -10.84 6.73
CA SER A 230 7.73 -12.20 6.89
C SER A 230 6.39 -12.35 6.15
N THR A 231 5.96 -13.57 5.95
CA THR A 231 4.63 -13.85 5.40
C THR A 231 3.53 -13.47 6.39
N PRO A 232 2.35 -13.01 5.90
CA PRO A 232 1.24 -12.66 6.78
C PRO A 232 0.69 -13.92 7.45
N LYS A 233 0.57 -13.89 8.78
CA LYS A 233 0.00 -15.01 9.57
C LYS A 233 -1.53 -14.96 9.65
N ARG A 234 -2.15 -13.89 9.17
CA ARG A 234 -3.62 -13.70 9.19
C ARG A 234 -4.05 -12.73 8.10
N ILE A 235 -5.30 -12.84 7.69
CA ILE A 235 -5.96 -11.86 6.84
C ILE A 235 -6.58 -10.80 7.74
N TYR A 236 -6.34 -9.53 7.42
CA TYR A 236 -6.87 -8.39 8.13
C TYR A 236 -8.17 -7.89 7.49
N ARG A 237 -8.90 -7.04 8.17
CA ARG A 237 -10.08 -6.38 7.60
C ARG A 237 -9.65 -5.44 6.49
N LYS A 238 -10.25 -5.61 5.32
CA LYS A 238 -9.87 -4.89 4.10
C LYS A 238 -9.92 -3.37 4.29
N GLU A 239 -10.97 -2.86 4.89
CA GLU A 239 -11.18 -1.42 5.10
C GLU A 239 -10.05 -0.79 5.95
N LEU A 240 -9.58 -1.49 6.98
CA LEU A 240 -8.49 -1.00 7.83
C LEU A 240 -7.15 -1.03 7.11
N VAL A 241 -6.90 -2.08 6.34
CA VAL A 241 -5.69 -2.22 5.53
C VAL A 241 -5.64 -1.13 4.46
N GLU A 242 -6.74 -0.86 3.77
CA GLU A 242 -6.84 0.22 2.78
C GLU A 242 -6.56 1.59 3.40
N GLN A 243 -7.17 1.91 4.54
CA GLN A 243 -6.92 3.18 5.25
C GLN A 243 -5.45 3.31 5.68
N TYR A 244 -4.86 2.23 6.21
CA TYR A 244 -3.46 2.24 6.61
C TYR A 244 -2.52 2.43 5.40
N ASN A 245 -2.76 1.69 4.31
CA ASN A 245 -1.96 1.81 3.09
C ASN A 245 -2.09 3.21 2.45
N MET A 246 -3.31 3.78 2.46
CA MET A 246 -3.52 5.18 2.03
C MET A 246 -2.75 6.15 2.91
N ALA A 247 -2.74 5.96 4.22
CA ALA A 247 -1.98 6.80 5.14
C ALA A 247 -0.48 6.75 4.85
N ILE A 248 0.09 5.58 4.61
CA ILE A 248 1.53 5.42 4.32
C ILE A 248 1.93 6.06 2.99
N ILE A 249 1.04 5.99 1.99
CA ILE A 249 1.35 6.47 0.63
C ILE A 249 1.00 7.96 0.46
N ALA A 250 0.16 8.52 1.32
CA ALA A 250 -0.26 9.91 1.22
C ALA A 250 0.93 10.88 1.33
N ASP A 251 1.06 11.79 0.36
CA ASP A 251 2.08 12.85 0.38
C ASP A 251 1.67 14.00 1.30
N ASP A 252 0.35 14.19 1.47
CA ASP A 252 -0.19 15.24 2.33
C ASP A 252 -0.37 14.74 3.77
N PRO A 253 0.27 15.38 4.77
CA PRO A 253 0.14 15.04 6.18
C PRO A 253 -1.32 15.04 6.67
N PHE A 254 -2.18 15.88 6.07
CA PHE A 254 -3.59 15.97 6.46
C PHE A 254 -4.37 14.74 6.03
N ILE A 255 -4.19 14.30 4.79
CA ILE A 255 -4.80 13.07 4.28
C ILE A 255 -4.34 11.89 5.12
N GLN A 256 -3.04 11.80 5.42
CA GLN A 256 -2.51 10.74 6.25
C GLN A 256 -3.13 10.75 7.65
N TYR A 257 -3.24 11.92 8.26
CA TYR A 257 -3.87 12.06 9.59
C TYR A 257 -5.33 11.59 9.56
N LEU A 258 -6.09 11.98 8.54
CA LEU A 258 -7.49 11.56 8.39
C LEU A 258 -7.61 10.06 8.17
N CYS A 259 -6.73 9.45 7.38
CA CYS A 259 -6.73 8.00 7.21
C CYS A 259 -6.46 7.26 8.53
N TYR A 260 -5.50 7.71 9.35
CA TYR A 260 -5.29 7.14 10.68
C TYR A 260 -6.47 7.38 11.62
N TYR A 261 -7.10 8.55 11.53
CA TYR A 261 -8.31 8.84 12.31
C TYR A 261 -9.45 7.88 11.96
N HIS A 262 -9.70 7.60 10.68
CA HIS A 262 -10.71 6.62 10.24
C HIS A 262 -10.44 5.20 10.76
N ILE A 263 -9.17 4.82 10.93
CA ILE A 263 -8.85 3.55 11.60
C ILE A 263 -9.33 3.55 13.04
N LEU A 264 -9.20 4.66 13.77
CA LEU A 264 -9.71 4.78 15.14
C LEU A 264 -11.24 4.76 15.17
N GLU A 265 -11.91 5.49 14.26
CA GLU A 265 -13.37 5.54 14.14
C GLU A 265 -13.98 4.14 13.93
N HIS A 266 -13.31 3.28 13.19
CA HIS A 266 -13.78 1.91 12.96
C HIS A 266 -14.08 1.15 14.27
N PHE A 267 -13.39 1.47 15.34
CA PHE A 267 -13.55 0.80 16.63
C PHE A 267 -14.58 1.44 17.55
N TYR A 268 -15.13 2.62 17.22
CA TYR A 268 -16.01 3.39 18.11
C TYR A 268 -17.25 2.60 18.54
N GLU A 269 -17.95 2.02 17.58
CA GLU A 269 -19.16 1.25 17.87
C GLU A 269 -18.87 0.07 18.79
N SER A 270 -17.80 -0.67 18.55
CA SER A 270 -17.46 -1.85 19.35
C SER A 270 -17.06 -1.50 20.78
N VAL A 271 -16.24 -0.45 20.99
CA VAL A 271 -15.82 -0.06 22.34
C VAL A 271 -16.95 0.55 23.12
N TYR A 272 -17.82 1.30 22.45
CA TYR A 272 -19.00 1.89 23.08
C TYR A 272 -19.99 0.82 23.53
N LYS A 273 -20.23 -0.19 22.70
CA LYS A 273 -21.05 -1.34 23.04
C LYS A 273 -20.48 -2.14 24.22
N ASP A 274 -19.17 -2.37 24.22
CA ASP A 274 -18.49 -3.05 25.33
C ASP A 274 -18.63 -2.26 26.63
N GLU A 275 -18.52 -0.93 26.57
CA GLU A 275 -18.69 -0.06 27.74
C GLU A 275 -20.13 -0.09 28.28
N LEU A 276 -21.13 -0.08 27.39
CA LEU A 276 -22.53 -0.25 27.81
C LEU A 276 -22.74 -1.59 28.48
N ILE A 277 -22.22 -2.67 27.93
CA ILE A 277 -22.29 -4.00 28.53
C ILE A 277 -21.61 -4.02 29.91
N ARG A 278 -20.45 -3.36 30.06
CA ARG A 278 -19.74 -3.23 31.33
C ARG A 278 -20.61 -2.52 32.38
N ILE A 279 -21.20 -1.36 32.03
CA ILE A 279 -22.06 -0.58 32.91
C ILE A 279 -23.30 -1.39 33.35
N VAL A 280 -23.95 -2.07 32.39
CA VAL A 280 -25.10 -2.92 32.68
C VAL A 280 -24.72 -4.04 33.63
N LYS A 281 -23.62 -4.73 33.40
CA LYS A 281 -23.14 -5.80 34.28
C LYS A 281 -22.84 -5.28 35.69
N GLU A 282 -22.19 -4.14 35.83
CA GLU A 282 -21.89 -3.52 37.11
C GLU A 282 -23.19 -3.19 37.89
N GLN A 283 -24.18 -2.60 37.23
CA GLN A 283 -25.46 -2.31 37.85
C GLN A 283 -26.22 -3.59 38.31
N LEU A 284 -26.25 -4.62 37.44
CA LEU A 284 -26.91 -5.89 37.76
C LEU A 284 -26.22 -6.65 38.90
N THR A 285 -24.92 -6.51 39.05
CA THR A 285 -24.12 -7.17 40.09
C THR A 285 -24.02 -6.36 41.39
N PHE A 286 -24.54 -5.14 41.39
CA PHE A 286 -24.50 -4.30 42.58
C PHE A 286 -25.31 -4.94 43.73
N PRO A 287 -24.81 -5.02 44.98
CA PRO A 287 -25.44 -5.74 46.07
C PRO A 287 -26.87 -5.31 46.40
N SER A 288 -27.23 -4.05 46.13
CA SER A 288 -28.55 -3.52 46.38
C SER A 288 -29.55 -3.72 45.22
N PHE A 289 -29.05 -4.15 44.02
CA PHE A 289 -29.89 -4.34 42.85
C PHE A 289 -30.83 -5.53 42.98
N SER A 290 -32.08 -5.32 42.70
CA SER A 290 -33.09 -6.38 42.65
C SER A 290 -34.00 -6.24 41.45
N ILE A 291 -34.05 -7.27 40.62
CA ILE A 291 -34.97 -7.36 39.47
C ILE A 291 -36.43 -7.31 39.85
N LYS A 292 -36.78 -7.50 41.14
CA LYS A 292 -38.15 -7.41 41.66
C LYS A 292 -38.56 -5.98 41.97
N LYS A 293 -37.62 -5.02 41.96
CA LYS A 293 -37.89 -3.60 42.26
C LYS A 293 -37.90 -2.79 40.96
N GLU A 294 -39.07 -2.37 40.53
CA GLU A 294 -39.23 -1.56 39.31
C GLU A 294 -38.35 -0.30 39.30
N LYS A 295 -38.17 0.35 40.47
CA LYS A 295 -37.30 1.55 40.57
C LYS A 295 -35.86 1.27 40.15
N GLU A 296 -35.31 0.10 40.44
CA GLU A 296 -33.94 -0.26 40.10
C GLU A 296 -33.81 -0.62 38.60
N ILE A 297 -34.87 -1.25 38.04
CA ILE A 297 -34.94 -1.50 36.60
C ILE A 297 -35.06 -0.16 35.84
N MET A 298 -35.92 0.75 36.31
CA MET A 298 -36.07 2.09 35.71
C MET A 298 -34.77 2.89 35.80
N ALA A 299 -34.04 2.80 36.90
CA ALA A 299 -32.73 3.43 37.04
C ALA A 299 -31.72 2.89 35.98
N LEU A 300 -31.70 1.57 35.76
CA LEU A 300 -30.87 0.96 34.73
C LEU A 300 -31.27 1.42 33.31
N ILE A 301 -32.57 1.45 33.01
CA ILE A 301 -33.09 1.96 31.73
C ILE A 301 -32.66 3.41 31.53
N ASN A 302 -32.83 4.27 32.56
CA ASN A 302 -32.40 5.66 32.47
C ASN A 302 -30.91 5.83 32.24
N ILE A 303 -30.06 4.98 32.82
CA ILE A 303 -28.60 4.98 32.56
C ILE A 303 -28.32 4.66 31.09
N ILE A 304 -28.97 3.62 30.55
CA ILE A 304 -28.81 3.22 29.15
C ILE A 304 -29.32 4.32 28.22
N GLU A 305 -30.51 4.86 28.49
CA GLU A 305 -31.09 5.94 27.69
C GLU A 305 -30.23 7.21 27.70
N ASN A 306 -29.74 7.63 28.87
CA ASN A 306 -28.90 8.80 28.99
C ASN A 306 -27.58 8.62 28.22
N LYS A 307 -27.02 7.42 28.22
CA LYS A 307 -25.84 7.11 27.39
C LYS A 307 -26.18 7.14 25.89
N THR A 308 -27.32 6.53 25.49
CA THR A 308 -27.72 6.47 24.08
C THR A 308 -28.29 7.78 23.55
N LYS A 309 -28.98 8.62 24.40
CA LYS A 309 -29.50 9.94 23.99
C LYS A 309 -28.39 10.95 23.77
N LYS A 310 -27.35 10.96 24.61
CA LYS A 310 -26.13 11.76 24.33
C LYS A 310 -25.53 11.48 22.96
N GLY A 311 -25.68 10.25 22.47
CA GLY A 311 -25.24 9.87 21.12
C GLY A 311 -26.10 10.35 19.96
N LYS A 312 -27.30 10.90 20.21
CA LYS A 312 -28.21 11.40 19.16
C LYS A 312 -28.31 12.92 19.09
N GLU A 313 -28.11 13.62 20.20
CA GLU A 313 -28.26 15.08 20.29
C GLU A 313 -26.91 15.82 20.25
N ASP A 314 -25.82 15.19 20.73
CA ASP A 314 -24.45 15.73 20.71
C ASP A 314 -23.54 14.72 20.02
N PHE A 315 -23.51 14.76 18.70
CA PHE A 315 -22.65 13.88 17.88
C PHE A 315 -21.19 13.99 18.33
N ASP A 316 -20.76 15.21 18.62
CA ASP A 316 -19.39 15.53 19.06
C ASP A 316 -19.00 14.91 20.42
N GLY A 317 -19.93 14.89 21.38
CA GLY A 317 -19.66 14.35 22.72
C GLY A 317 -19.50 12.83 22.73
N ASN A 318 -20.22 12.13 21.87
CA ASN A 318 -20.14 10.67 21.75
C ASN A 318 -18.85 10.22 21.02
N GLU A 319 -18.48 10.96 20.00
CA GLU A 319 -17.26 10.69 19.21
C GLU A 319 -16.00 10.82 20.07
N LEU A 320 -15.92 11.89 20.87
CA LEU A 320 -14.81 12.10 21.80
C LEU A 320 -14.74 11.03 22.91
N GLU A 321 -15.90 10.62 23.48
CA GLU A 321 -15.97 9.55 24.49
C GLU A 321 -15.53 8.21 23.87
N SER A 322 -16.00 7.90 22.66
CA SER A 322 -15.63 6.69 21.95
C SER A 322 -14.14 6.64 21.63
N LEU A 323 -13.56 7.76 21.20
CA LEU A 323 -12.11 7.87 20.97
C LEU A 323 -11.30 7.66 22.25
N GLU A 324 -11.75 8.23 23.38
CA GLU A 324 -11.11 7.99 24.68
C GLU A 324 -11.14 6.50 25.05
N LEU A 325 -12.26 5.81 24.83
CA LEU A 325 -12.40 4.37 25.07
C LEU A 325 -11.49 3.54 24.15
N VAL A 326 -11.37 3.91 22.88
CA VAL A 326 -10.44 3.26 21.94
C VAL A 326 -9.01 3.38 22.44
N ILE A 327 -8.58 4.58 22.84
CA ILE A 327 -7.24 4.81 23.38
C ILE A 327 -7.01 3.98 24.64
N LYS A 328 -7.95 4.00 25.59
CA LYS A 328 -7.86 3.20 26.81
C LYS A 328 -7.72 1.70 26.55
N LYS A 329 -8.43 1.20 25.54
CA LYS A 329 -8.47 -0.24 25.25
C LYS A 329 -7.26 -0.73 24.45
N TYR A 330 -6.78 0.05 23.49
CA TYR A 330 -5.85 -0.42 22.48
C TYR A 330 -4.46 0.23 22.53
N VAL A 331 -4.30 1.36 23.23
CA VAL A 331 -3.03 2.09 23.26
C VAL A 331 -2.29 1.84 24.57
N ASN A 332 -1.08 1.30 24.46
CA ASN A 332 -0.16 1.25 25.59
C ASN A 332 0.54 2.62 25.72
N ILE A 333 0.17 3.36 26.76
CA ILE A 333 0.66 4.73 26.99
C ILE A 333 2.18 4.77 27.23
N ASP A 334 2.75 3.76 27.89
CA ASP A 334 4.20 3.71 28.16
C ASP A 334 5.00 3.47 26.88
N GLU A 335 4.46 2.66 25.97
CA GLU A 335 5.06 2.44 24.65
C GLU A 335 4.92 3.69 23.77
N LEU A 336 3.76 4.36 23.82
CA LEU A 336 3.53 5.59 23.08
C LEU A 336 4.54 6.68 23.50
N ASP A 337 4.72 6.88 24.81
CA ASP A 337 5.70 7.82 25.36
C ASP A 337 7.11 7.50 24.87
N LYS A 338 7.55 6.24 24.98
CA LYS A 338 8.86 5.81 24.48
C LYS A 338 9.02 6.05 22.97
N LYS A 339 8.00 5.75 22.18
CA LYS A 339 8.05 5.94 20.71
C LYS A 339 8.16 7.43 20.35
N ILE A 340 7.42 8.30 21.04
CA ILE A 340 7.50 9.75 20.81
C ILE A 340 8.90 10.28 21.14
N ASN A 341 9.45 9.89 22.28
CA ASN A 341 10.80 10.30 22.68
C ASN A 341 11.89 9.76 21.73
N ASN A 342 11.72 8.54 21.19
CA ASN A 342 12.65 7.97 20.22
C ASN A 342 12.64 8.69 18.86
N VAL A 343 11.53 9.31 18.48
CA VAL A 343 11.45 10.08 17.23
C VAL A 343 12.19 11.41 17.36
N ASN A 344 11.94 12.15 18.44
CA ASN A 344 12.63 13.40 18.75
C ASN A 344 12.32 13.76 20.21
N ASP A 345 13.35 14.04 21.02
CA ASP A 345 13.23 14.45 22.42
C ASP A 345 12.42 15.74 22.59
N GLU A 346 12.44 16.63 21.59
CA GLU A 346 11.66 17.88 21.61
C GLU A 346 10.14 17.66 21.42
N LEU A 347 9.72 16.49 20.88
CA LEU A 347 8.30 16.22 20.66
C LEU A 347 7.54 16.02 21.96
N ALA A 348 8.12 15.38 22.95
CA ALA A 348 7.48 15.20 24.25
C ALA A 348 7.20 16.55 24.89
N ASP A 349 8.20 17.46 24.85
CA ASP A 349 8.06 18.84 25.32
C ASP A 349 7.02 19.63 24.53
N TYR A 350 6.97 19.44 23.19
CA TYR A 350 5.97 20.07 22.34
C TYR A 350 4.55 19.65 22.74
N TYR A 351 4.33 18.37 22.99
CA TYR A 351 3.00 17.87 23.37
C TYR A 351 2.56 18.33 24.77
N ASP A 352 3.49 18.57 25.68
CA ASP A 352 3.19 19.08 27.04
C ASP A 352 2.93 20.60 27.06
N LYS A 353 3.28 21.36 26.01
CA LYS A 353 3.07 22.80 25.94
C LYS A 353 1.61 23.17 25.66
N LYS A 354 1.08 24.13 26.44
CA LYS A 354 -0.30 24.64 26.29
C LYS A 354 -0.51 25.56 25.08
N SER A 355 0.56 25.98 24.41
CA SER A 355 0.53 27.03 23.37
C SER A 355 0.13 26.57 21.97
N VAL A 356 -0.39 25.38 21.80
CA VAL A 356 -0.80 24.83 20.48
C VAL A 356 -2.25 25.26 20.20
N ILE A 357 -2.44 26.41 19.61
CA ILE A 357 -3.75 26.99 19.25
C ILE A 357 -4.56 26.04 18.37
N PHE A 358 -3.91 25.43 17.42
CA PHE A 358 -4.50 24.53 16.46
C PHE A 358 -5.26 23.33 17.08
N SER A 359 -4.73 22.72 18.14
CA SER A 359 -5.38 21.63 18.89
C SER A 359 -5.95 22.14 20.23
N GLN A 360 -6.41 23.37 20.29
CA GLN A 360 -6.94 24.04 21.49
C GLN A 360 -5.99 24.01 22.69
N GLY A 361 -4.69 23.88 22.45
CA GLY A 361 -3.67 23.93 23.47
C GLY A 361 -3.77 22.87 24.57
N ILE A 362 -4.43 21.73 24.30
CA ILE A 362 -4.57 20.67 25.29
C ILE A 362 -3.24 19.97 25.48
N PRO A 363 -2.66 20.03 26.70
CA PRO A 363 -1.39 19.37 26.99
C PRO A 363 -1.56 17.85 27.09
N ILE A 364 -0.54 17.12 26.66
CA ILE A 364 -0.43 15.68 26.83
C ILE A 364 0.71 15.41 27.81
N ASN A 365 0.37 15.37 29.11
CA ASN A 365 1.35 15.04 30.12
C ASN A 365 1.34 13.54 30.39
N PHE A 366 2.38 12.83 29.94
CA PHE A 366 2.51 11.37 30.11
C PHE A 366 2.65 10.93 31.59
N ARG A 367 2.93 11.86 32.49
CA ARG A 367 2.97 11.57 33.94
C ARG A 367 1.60 11.59 34.59
N ASP A 368 0.61 12.29 34.00
CA ASP A 368 -0.79 12.32 34.49
C ASP A 368 -1.57 11.10 34.02
N ARG A 369 -1.39 10.00 34.71
CA ARG A 369 -2.04 8.71 34.37
C ARG A 369 -3.56 8.75 34.42
N HIS A 370 -4.16 9.69 35.10
CA HIS A 370 -5.61 9.77 35.24
C HIS A 370 -6.27 10.40 34.00
N ASN A 371 -5.69 11.47 33.47
CA ASN A 371 -6.28 12.23 32.38
C ASN A 371 -5.63 12.00 31.02
N ILE A 372 -4.55 11.25 30.95
CA ILE A 372 -3.75 11.10 29.72
C ILE A 372 -4.57 10.63 28.51
N CYS A 373 -5.37 9.58 28.65
CA CYS A 373 -6.19 9.06 27.54
C CYS A 373 -7.21 10.09 27.05
N LYS A 374 -7.85 10.81 27.99
CA LYS A 374 -8.79 11.89 27.70
C LYS A 374 -8.12 13.05 26.98
N ASN A 375 -6.92 13.43 27.39
CA ASN A 375 -6.16 14.54 26.79
C ASN A 375 -5.65 14.18 25.40
N ILE A 376 -5.19 12.93 25.19
CA ILE A 376 -4.83 12.42 23.87
C ILE A 376 -6.07 12.42 22.96
N ALA A 377 -7.21 11.88 23.42
CA ALA A 377 -8.45 11.86 22.67
C ALA A 377 -8.88 13.27 22.23
N LYS A 378 -8.90 14.22 23.16
CA LYS A 378 -9.22 15.61 22.85
C LYS A 378 -8.28 16.20 21.81
N ARG A 379 -6.97 16.00 21.96
CA ARG A 379 -6.00 16.53 21.00
C ARG A 379 -6.19 15.94 19.60
N ILE A 380 -6.40 14.63 19.49
CA ILE A 380 -6.68 13.96 18.22
C ILE A 380 -7.99 14.51 17.63
N TYR A 381 -9.07 14.55 18.39
CA TYR A 381 -10.37 14.99 17.93
C TYR A 381 -10.37 16.43 17.42
N TYR A 382 -9.84 17.38 18.22
CA TYR A 382 -9.78 18.78 17.79
C TYR A 382 -8.81 19.03 16.64
N THR A 383 -7.75 18.24 16.53
CA THR A 383 -6.86 18.29 15.36
C THR A 383 -7.63 17.88 14.10
N ARG A 384 -8.39 16.78 14.17
CA ARG A 384 -9.23 16.33 13.04
C ARG A 384 -10.25 17.39 12.65
N ASN A 385 -10.96 17.95 13.63
CA ASN A 385 -11.96 18.99 13.35
C ASN A 385 -11.33 20.23 12.71
N ALA A 386 -10.18 20.66 13.19
CA ALA A 386 -9.45 21.76 12.58
C ALA A 386 -9.02 21.46 11.14
N LEU A 387 -8.64 20.21 10.82
CA LEU A 387 -8.27 19.80 9.46
C LEU A 387 -9.49 19.74 8.52
N VAL A 388 -10.62 19.21 8.99
CA VAL A 388 -11.84 19.03 8.18
C VAL A 388 -12.55 20.38 7.92
N HIS A 389 -12.58 21.26 8.94
CA HIS A 389 -13.26 22.55 8.84
C HIS A 389 -12.30 23.70 8.48
N TYR A 390 -11.15 23.39 7.91
CA TYR A 390 -10.12 24.33 7.58
C TYR A 390 -10.62 25.46 6.68
N LYS A 391 -10.51 26.71 7.18
CA LYS A 391 -10.57 27.92 6.36
C LYS A 391 -9.14 28.39 6.14
N SER A 392 -8.79 28.66 4.89
CA SER A 392 -7.42 28.90 4.39
C SER A 392 -6.55 29.94 5.16
N ASN A 393 -7.13 30.69 6.08
CA ASN A 393 -6.46 31.74 6.86
C ASN A 393 -5.98 31.31 8.26
N ASP A 394 -6.36 30.12 8.75
CA ASP A 394 -6.16 29.76 10.17
C ASP A 394 -4.88 28.96 10.45
N LEU A 395 -4.31 28.29 9.46
CA LEU A 395 -3.08 27.52 9.62
C LEU A 395 -1.86 28.23 9.05
N LYS A 396 -1.03 28.75 9.93
CA LYS A 396 0.31 29.24 9.55
C LYS A 396 1.18 28.06 9.12
N THR A 397 2.05 28.29 8.13
CA THR A 397 2.95 27.26 7.56
C THR A 397 3.81 26.50 8.60
N LYS A 398 3.94 27.09 9.81
CA LYS A 398 4.70 26.51 10.92
C LYS A 398 3.95 25.40 11.65
N ASP A 399 2.61 25.46 11.67
CA ASP A 399 1.78 24.47 12.35
C ASP A 399 1.62 23.19 11.52
N ARG A 400 1.74 23.29 10.18
CA ARG A 400 1.71 22.15 9.26
C ARG A 400 2.86 21.15 9.44
N ARG A 401 3.98 21.56 10.03
CA ARG A 401 5.15 20.69 10.24
C ARG A 401 5.05 19.86 11.52
N ASN A 402 4.10 20.17 12.37
CA ASN A 402 3.96 19.59 13.71
C ASN A 402 2.65 18.78 13.87
N ILE A 403 1.97 18.50 12.76
CA ILE A 403 0.84 17.57 12.68
C ILE A 403 1.36 16.20 12.32
#